data_809148be5d9b19e15b1b8d6cadb2d950
#
_entry.id   809148be5d9b19e15b1b8d6cadb2d950
#
_cell.length_a   1.000
_cell.length_b   1.000
_cell.length_c   1.000
_cell.angle_alpha   90.00
_cell.angle_beta   90.00
_cell.angle_gamma   90.00
#
_symmetry.space_group_name_H-M   'P 1'
#
loop_
_entity.id
_entity.type
_entity.pdbx_description
1 polymer ?
#
loop_
_entity_poly.entity_id
_entity_poly.type
_entity_poly.pdbx_seq_one_letter_code
_entity_poly.pdbx_strand_id
1 'polypeptide(L)'
;MELILVRHGDSEATPGICVGHTDVALSADGFMAIQRLAAQWTQEAPRFLFTSDLRRAQQSAQVFAARFATEPLADPRLREVNLGEWDGRRWEQIAADDTARYRHWADNWVIQEAPGGESFSDVMRRTGAWLASLLGSTNDNDSVLAVAHAGSIRALLCHALGLPPARAFALQLGHARASRIRYRLGQFEVSYTNASRFEPDP
;
A
#
# COMPACT_ATOMS: atom_id res chain seq x y z
N MET A 1 -19.28 1.93 3.54
CA MET A 1 -18.23 1.25 2.75
C MET A 1 -17.19 0.67 3.68
N GLU A 2 -16.73 -0.55 3.38
CA GLU A 2 -15.56 -1.18 4.01
C GLU A 2 -14.40 -1.22 3.01
N LEU A 3 -13.22 -0.78 3.39
CA LEU A 3 -11.99 -0.83 2.59
C LEU A 3 -10.95 -1.68 3.31
N ILE A 4 -10.57 -2.79 2.71
CA ILE A 4 -9.49 -3.66 3.17
C ILE A 4 -8.26 -3.38 2.32
N LEU A 5 -7.19 -2.96 2.97
CA LEU A 5 -5.89 -2.66 2.37
C LEU A 5 -4.94 -3.81 2.65
N VAL A 6 -4.37 -4.39 1.61
CA VAL A 6 -3.38 -5.47 1.73
C VAL A 6 -2.05 -4.99 1.16
N ARG A 7 -0.98 -5.03 1.96
CA ARG A 7 0.35 -4.87 1.42
C ARG A 7 0.73 -6.12 0.62
N HIS A 8 1.25 -5.94 -0.60
CA HIS A 8 1.75 -7.04 -1.43
C HIS A 8 2.65 -8.02 -0.62
N GLY A 9 2.78 -9.24 -1.09
CA GLY A 9 3.72 -10.24 -0.55
C GLY A 9 5.17 -9.78 -0.68
N ASP A 10 6.09 -10.50 -0.03
CA ASP A 10 7.52 -10.21 -0.20
C ASP A 10 7.93 -10.34 -1.68
N SER A 11 8.96 -9.61 -2.09
CA SER A 11 9.40 -9.53 -3.48
C SER A 11 10.80 -10.10 -3.67
N GLU A 12 11.19 -10.35 -4.92
CA GLU A 12 12.53 -10.82 -5.29
C GLU A 12 13.63 -9.77 -5.07
N ALA A 13 13.28 -8.59 -4.57
CA ALA A 13 14.26 -7.56 -4.27
C ALA A 13 15.23 -8.01 -3.18
N THR A 14 16.51 -7.81 -3.43
CA THR A 14 17.55 -8.08 -2.43
C THR A 14 17.34 -7.16 -1.21
N PRO A 15 17.48 -7.69 0.03
CA PRO A 15 17.42 -6.85 1.23
C PRO A 15 18.39 -5.66 1.17
N GLY A 16 17.91 -4.50 1.63
CA GLY A 16 18.69 -3.26 1.62
C GLY A 16 18.64 -2.48 0.30
N ILE A 17 17.95 -3.01 -0.72
CA ILE A 17 17.69 -2.25 -1.95
C ILE A 17 16.49 -1.31 -1.74
N CYS A 18 16.62 -0.10 -2.24
CA CYS A 18 15.56 0.87 -2.36
C CYS A 18 14.60 0.43 -3.47
N VAL A 19 13.36 0.13 -3.13
CA VAL A 19 12.35 -0.37 -4.08
C VAL A 19 11.11 0.53 -4.01
N GLY A 20 11.08 1.53 -4.86
CA GLY A 20 9.90 2.36 -5.10
C GLY A 20 9.10 1.86 -6.30
N HIS A 21 9.40 2.42 -7.47
CA HIS A 21 8.76 2.04 -8.75
C HIS A 21 9.50 0.96 -9.53
N THR A 22 10.66 0.48 -9.06
CA THR A 22 11.31 -0.70 -9.67
C THR A 22 10.33 -1.87 -9.72
N ASP A 23 10.13 -2.42 -10.91
CA ASP A 23 9.07 -3.40 -11.17
C ASP A 23 9.53 -4.85 -10.91
N VAL A 24 9.78 -5.12 -9.62
CA VAL A 24 10.19 -6.45 -9.14
C VAL A 24 8.98 -7.39 -8.98
N ALA A 25 9.20 -8.69 -9.23
CA ALA A 25 8.19 -9.72 -9.03
C ALA A 25 8.03 -10.08 -7.54
N LEU A 26 6.94 -10.81 -7.20
CA LEU A 26 6.81 -11.50 -5.93
C LEU A 26 7.87 -12.59 -5.81
N SER A 27 8.41 -12.77 -4.61
CA SER A 27 9.16 -13.99 -4.26
C SER A 27 8.21 -15.19 -4.09
N ALA A 28 8.75 -16.41 -4.13
CA ALA A 28 7.98 -17.61 -3.85
C ALA A 28 7.34 -17.57 -2.44
N ASP A 29 8.08 -17.09 -1.45
CA ASP A 29 7.59 -16.96 -0.08
C ASP A 29 6.51 -15.87 0.03
N GLY A 30 6.67 -14.77 -0.70
CA GLY A 30 5.67 -13.71 -0.81
C GLY A 30 4.38 -14.20 -1.43
N PHE A 31 4.45 -15.00 -2.50
CA PHE A 31 3.30 -15.62 -3.12
C PHE A 31 2.56 -16.56 -2.15
N MET A 32 3.29 -17.45 -1.47
CA MET A 32 2.71 -18.35 -0.46
C MET A 32 2.08 -17.58 0.72
N ALA A 33 2.69 -16.47 1.15
CA ALA A 33 2.14 -15.65 2.22
C ALA A 33 0.80 -15.01 1.82
N ILE A 34 0.69 -14.50 0.59
CA ILE A 34 -0.58 -13.97 0.05
C ILE A 34 -1.63 -15.07 -0.11
N GLN A 35 -1.23 -16.27 -0.57
CA GLN A 35 -2.17 -17.41 -0.65
C GLN A 35 -2.73 -17.77 0.73
N ARG A 36 -1.87 -17.84 1.77
CA ARG A 36 -2.32 -18.08 3.15
C ARG A 36 -3.26 -16.99 3.66
N LEU A 37 -2.97 -15.73 3.35
CA LEU A 37 -3.87 -14.63 3.73
C LEU A 37 -5.21 -14.74 2.99
N ALA A 38 -5.20 -14.94 1.68
CA ALA A 38 -6.42 -15.07 0.88
C ALA A 38 -7.29 -16.26 1.32
N ALA A 39 -6.68 -17.38 1.72
CA ALA A 39 -7.41 -18.57 2.20
C ALA A 39 -8.23 -18.29 3.48
N GLN A 40 -7.84 -17.28 4.26
CA GLN A 40 -8.54 -16.87 5.49
C GLN A 40 -9.74 -15.94 5.26
N TRP A 41 -10.01 -15.56 4.01
CA TRP A 41 -11.16 -14.73 3.69
C TRP A 41 -12.45 -15.54 3.85
N THR A 42 -13.30 -15.14 4.79
CA THR A 42 -14.55 -15.84 5.13
C THR A 42 -15.80 -15.07 4.76
N GLN A 43 -15.65 -13.82 4.34
CA GLN A 43 -16.75 -12.93 3.96
C GLN A 43 -17.15 -13.17 2.48
N GLU A 44 -18.21 -12.50 2.05
CA GLU A 44 -18.56 -12.42 0.62
C GLU A 44 -17.43 -11.77 -0.17
N ALA A 45 -17.37 -12.06 -1.47
CA ALA A 45 -16.39 -11.42 -2.36
C ALA A 45 -16.57 -9.90 -2.33
N PRO A 46 -15.46 -9.14 -2.32
CA PRO A 46 -15.56 -7.69 -2.35
C PRO A 46 -16.18 -7.23 -3.68
N ARG A 47 -16.96 -6.16 -3.63
CA ARG A 47 -17.55 -5.58 -4.86
C ARG A 47 -16.48 -5.12 -5.85
N PHE A 48 -15.36 -4.60 -5.34
CA PHE A 48 -14.24 -4.18 -6.15
C PHE A 48 -12.93 -4.73 -5.59
N LEU A 49 -12.07 -5.20 -6.50
CA LEU A 49 -10.69 -5.56 -6.22
C LEU A 49 -9.79 -4.57 -6.95
N PHE A 50 -9.13 -3.67 -6.23
CA PHE A 50 -8.15 -2.75 -6.78
C PHE A 50 -6.73 -3.25 -6.55
N THR A 51 -5.80 -2.81 -7.38
CA THR A 51 -4.37 -3.07 -7.20
C THR A 51 -3.54 -1.90 -7.71
N SER A 52 -2.36 -1.70 -7.12
CA SER A 52 -1.31 -0.96 -7.81
C SER A 52 -0.93 -1.69 -9.09
N ASP A 53 -0.52 -0.97 -10.11
CA ASP A 53 -0.06 -1.51 -11.39
C ASP A 53 1.39 -2.02 -11.38
N LEU A 54 2.09 -1.95 -10.23
CA LEU A 54 3.40 -2.58 -10.06
C LEU A 54 3.28 -4.09 -9.90
N ARG A 55 4.16 -4.84 -10.57
CA ARG A 55 4.09 -6.31 -10.75
C ARG A 55 3.86 -7.08 -9.45
N ARG A 56 4.59 -6.77 -8.37
CA ARG A 56 4.43 -7.42 -7.07
C ARG A 56 3.03 -7.26 -6.46
N ALA A 57 2.39 -6.10 -6.69
CA ALA A 57 1.02 -5.86 -6.23
C ALA A 57 0.01 -6.58 -7.14
N GLN A 58 0.20 -6.51 -8.46
CA GLN A 58 -0.65 -7.23 -9.41
C GLN A 58 -0.63 -8.75 -9.16
N GLN A 59 0.56 -9.35 -8.99
CA GLN A 59 0.70 -10.77 -8.69
C GLN A 59 0.03 -11.14 -7.36
N SER A 60 0.11 -10.27 -6.35
CA SER A 60 -0.62 -10.47 -5.09
C SER A 60 -2.13 -10.37 -5.29
N ALA A 61 -2.61 -9.42 -6.08
CA ALA A 61 -4.03 -9.24 -6.38
C ALA A 61 -4.61 -10.41 -7.17
N GLN A 62 -3.84 -11.02 -8.07
CA GLN A 62 -4.27 -12.19 -8.85
C GLN A 62 -4.63 -13.40 -7.96
N VAL A 63 -4.01 -13.55 -6.82
CA VAL A 63 -4.37 -14.60 -5.85
C VAL A 63 -5.79 -14.39 -5.32
N PHE A 64 -6.15 -13.15 -4.98
CA PHE A 64 -7.51 -12.78 -4.57
C PHE A 64 -8.49 -12.85 -5.73
N ALA A 65 -8.07 -12.41 -6.92
CA ALA A 65 -8.86 -12.47 -8.15
C ALA A 65 -9.32 -13.90 -8.48
N ALA A 66 -8.39 -14.86 -8.40
CA ALA A 66 -8.71 -16.27 -8.60
C ALA A 66 -9.70 -16.80 -7.55
N ARG A 67 -9.59 -16.33 -6.28
CA ARG A 67 -10.53 -16.75 -5.22
C ARG A 67 -11.92 -16.19 -5.42
N PHE A 68 -12.05 -14.95 -5.88
CA PHE A 68 -13.32 -14.24 -6.02
C PHE A 68 -13.93 -14.33 -7.42
N ALA A 69 -13.24 -14.97 -8.37
CA ALA A 69 -13.61 -15.01 -9.78
C ALA A 69 -13.87 -13.60 -10.36
N THR A 70 -12.98 -12.66 -10.05
CA THR A 70 -13.08 -11.25 -10.46
C THR A 70 -11.76 -10.78 -11.07
N GLU A 71 -11.78 -9.65 -11.79
CA GLU A 71 -10.56 -9.04 -12.34
C GLU A 71 -10.11 -7.85 -11.49
N PRO A 72 -8.80 -7.73 -11.18
CA PRO A 72 -8.28 -6.59 -10.44
C PRO A 72 -8.28 -5.32 -11.31
N LEU A 73 -8.73 -4.22 -10.75
CA LEU A 73 -8.68 -2.89 -11.35
C LEU A 73 -7.35 -2.23 -10.97
N ALA A 74 -6.43 -2.12 -11.92
CA ALA A 74 -5.15 -1.48 -11.70
C ALA A 74 -5.30 0.05 -11.64
N ASP A 75 -4.72 0.68 -10.60
CA ASP A 75 -4.72 2.13 -10.46
C ASP A 75 -3.31 2.62 -10.03
N PRO A 76 -2.64 3.44 -10.85
CA PRO A 76 -1.29 3.94 -10.56
C PRO A 76 -1.24 4.86 -9.33
N ARG A 77 -2.37 5.40 -8.88
CA ARG A 77 -2.44 6.18 -7.63
C ARG A 77 -2.16 5.34 -6.39
N LEU A 78 -2.19 3.98 -6.50
CA LEU A 78 -1.86 3.03 -5.43
C LEU A 78 -0.40 2.59 -5.43
N ARG A 79 0.46 3.06 -6.36
CA ARG A 79 1.90 2.75 -6.39
C ARG A 79 2.61 3.09 -5.08
N GLU A 80 3.77 2.47 -4.86
CA GLU A 80 4.71 2.86 -3.81
C GLU A 80 5.24 4.27 -4.06
N VAL A 81 5.92 4.86 -3.08
CA VAL A 81 6.66 6.11 -3.26
C VAL A 81 7.63 5.95 -4.42
N ASN A 82 7.63 6.89 -5.37
CA ASN A 82 8.66 6.96 -6.41
C ASN A 82 9.95 7.51 -5.78
N LEU A 83 11.00 6.71 -5.77
CA LEU A 83 12.29 7.10 -5.22
C LEU A 83 13.30 7.56 -6.29
N GLY A 84 12.83 7.72 -7.54
CA GLY A 84 13.55 8.36 -8.64
C GLY A 84 14.93 7.77 -8.88
N GLU A 85 15.97 8.59 -8.84
CA GLU A 85 17.37 8.19 -9.09
C GLU A 85 17.91 7.17 -8.07
N TRP A 86 17.25 7.03 -6.93
CA TRP A 86 17.65 6.09 -5.89
C TRP A 86 17.01 4.70 -6.06
N ASP A 87 16.00 4.59 -6.88
CA ASP A 87 15.28 3.34 -7.09
C ASP A 87 16.21 2.25 -7.67
N GLY A 88 16.20 1.07 -7.08
CA GLY A 88 17.08 -0.04 -7.43
C GLY A 88 18.49 0.01 -6.82
N ARG A 89 18.86 1.08 -6.13
CA ARG A 89 20.18 1.21 -5.47
C ARG A 89 20.12 0.72 -4.02
N ARG A 90 21.27 0.38 -3.44
CA ARG A 90 21.37 0.07 -2.01
C ARG A 90 21.26 1.35 -1.17
N TRP A 91 20.50 1.32 -0.09
CA TRP A 91 20.40 2.45 0.83
C TRP A 91 21.74 2.90 1.38
N GLU A 92 22.65 1.94 1.69
CA GLU A 92 24.01 2.23 2.14
C GLU A 92 24.82 3.00 1.08
N GLN A 93 24.68 2.61 -0.18
CA GLN A 93 25.37 3.32 -1.29
C GLN A 93 24.80 4.72 -1.51
N ILE A 94 23.47 4.87 -1.44
CA ILE A 94 22.81 6.18 -1.53
C ILE A 94 23.32 7.09 -0.42
N ALA A 95 23.37 6.60 0.82
CA ALA A 95 23.84 7.37 1.97
C ALA A 95 25.34 7.75 1.85
N ALA A 96 26.16 6.91 1.21
CA ALA A 96 27.59 7.17 1.00
C ALA A 96 27.87 8.10 -0.17
N ASP A 97 27.27 7.81 -1.34
CA ASP A 97 27.58 8.49 -2.60
C ASP A 97 26.82 9.80 -2.76
N ASP A 98 25.66 9.93 -2.12
CA ASP A 98 24.74 11.06 -2.24
C ASP A 98 24.35 11.63 -0.85
N THR A 99 25.32 11.69 0.03
CA THR A 99 25.14 11.97 1.45
C THR A 99 24.33 13.25 1.72
N ALA A 100 24.60 14.33 0.98
CA ALA A 100 23.94 15.62 1.20
C ALA A 100 22.45 15.56 0.86
N ARG A 101 22.10 15.03 -0.34
CA ARG A 101 20.69 14.90 -0.76
C ARG A 101 19.95 13.88 0.10
N TYR A 102 20.61 12.76 0.44
CA TYR A 102 20.04 11.72 1.29
C TYR A 102 19.69 12.26 2.69
N ARG A 103 20.60 12.98 3.35
CA ARG A 103 20.33 13.58 4.68
C ARG A 103 19.20 14.60 4.61
N HIS A 104 19.26 15.51 3.61
CA HIS A 104 18.21 16.51 3.44
C HIS A 104 16.84 15.86 3.24
N TRP A 105 16.77 14.82 2.42
CA TRP A 105 15.54 14.04 2.23
C TRP A 105 15.13 13.31 3.52
N ALA A 106 16.04 12.61 4.21
CA ALA A 106 15.74 11.86 5.42
C ALA A 106 15.17 12.74 6.54
N ASP A 107 15.67 13.96 6.65
CA ASP A 107 15.19 14.94 7.65
C ASP A 107 13.85 15.58 7.26
N ASN A 108 13.51 15.60 5.96
CA ASN A 108 12.36 16.33 5.40
C ASN A 108 11.47 15.47 4.49
N TRP A 109 11.53 14.16 4.54
CA TRP A 109 10.90 13.20 3.61
C TRP A 109 9.39 13.41 3.37
N VAL A 110 8.71 14.11 4.28
CA VAL A 110 7.29 14.45 4.11
C VAL A 110 7.07 15.39 2.94
N ILE A 111 7.93 16.39 2.80
CA ILE A 111 7.79 17.46 1.78
C ILE A 111 8.92 17.44 0.75
N GLN A 112 10.04 16.81 1.08
CA GLN A 112 11.19 16.72 0.20
C GLN A 112 11.07 15.49 -0.70
N GLU A 113 11.14 15.70 -2.00
CA GLU A 113 11.17 14.63 -3.00
C GLU A 113 12.53 13.92 -2.99
N ALA A 114 12.52 12.59 -3.21
CA ALA A 114 13.72 11.90 -3.66
C ALA A 114 14.13 12.46 -5.04
N PRO A 115 15.42 12.48 -5.41
CA PRO A 115 15.85 13.04 -6.68
C PRO A 115 15.15 12.41 -7.88
N GLY A 116 14.36 13.21 -8.60
CA GLY A 116 13.52 12.72 -9.71
C GLY A 116 12.35 11.82 -9.31
N GLY A 117 11.98 11.83 -8.02
CA GLY A 117 10.90 11.01 -7.46
C GLY A 117 9.76 11.82 -6.85
N GLU A 118 9.19 11.31 -5.77
CA GLU A 118 8.07 11.89 -5.02
C GLU A 118 8.45 12.19 -3.58
N SER A 119 7.79 13.19 -2.99
CA SER A 119 7.68 13.36 -1.54
C SER A 119 6.53 12.49 -0.99
N PHE A 120 6.48 12.30 0.32
CA PHE A 120 5.33 11.62 0.94
C PHE A 120 4.04 12.45 0.81
N SER A 121 4.14 13.77 0.74
CA SER A 121 2.98 14.64 0.46
C SER A 121 2.39 14.40 -0.93
N ASP A 122 3.20 14.05 -1.93
CA ASP A 122 2.70 13.67 -3.25
C ASP A 122 1.96 12.33 -3.21
N VAL A 123 2.49 11.36 -2.45
CA VAL A 123 1.80 10.09 -2.20
C VAL A 123 0.46 10.33 -1.50
N MET A 124 0.43 11.17 -0.47
CA MET A 124 -0.80 11.58 0.22
C MET A 124 -1.82 12.17 -0.77
N ARG A 125 -1.38 13.08 -1.62
CA ARG A 125 -2.26 13.74 -2.61
C ARG A 125 -2.88 12.74 -3.59
N ARG A 126 -2.07 11.84 -4.20
CA ARG A 126 -2.61 10.88 -5.19
C ARG A 126 -3.48 9.79 -4.54
N THR A 127 -3.11 9.29 -3.36
CA THR A 127 -3.92 8.29 -2.65
C THR A 127 -5.20 8.90 -2.10
N GLY A 128 -5.19 10.16 -1.65
CA GLY A 128 -6.38 10.91 -1.26
C GLY A 128 -7.34 11.12 -2.43
N ALA A 129 -6.82 11.44 -3.63
CA ALA A 129 -7.63 11.53 -4.84
C ALA A 129 -8.26 10.17 -5.23
N TRP A 130 -7.53 9.07 -5.07
CA TRP A 130 -8.07 7.73 -5.26
C TRP A 130 -9.19 7.43 -4.26
N LEU A 131 -8.95 7.69 -2.97
CA LEU A 131 -9.94 7.47 -1.91
C LEU A 131 -11.22 8.29 -2.14
N ALA A 132 -11.09 9.56 -2.53
CA ALA A 132 -12.23 10.41 -2.86
C ALA A 132 -13.04 9.86 -4.05
N SER A 133 -12.36 9.36 -5.11
CA SER A 133 -13.02 8.71 -6.24
C SER A 133 -13.77 7.44 -5.81
N LEU A 134 -13.16 6.66 -4.91
CA LEU A 134 -13.76 5.44 -4.37
C LEU A 134 -15.03 5.76 -3.58
N LEU A 135 -14.98 6.74 -2.68
CA LEU A 135 -16.14 7.18 -1.88
C LEU A 135 -17.28 7.69 -2.76
N GLY A 136 -16.96 8.33 -3.89
CA GLY A 136 -17.98 8.79 -4.86
C GLY A 136 -18.62 7.66 -5.68
N SER A 137 -18.03 6.46 -5.72
CA SER A 137 -18.49 5.32 -6.52
C SER A 137 -19.03 4.15 -5.71
N THR A 138 -18.99 4.24 -4.37
CA THR A 138 -19.42 3.20 -3.43
C THR A 138 -20.49 3.69 -2.49
N ASN A 139 -21.23 2.75 -1.90
CA ASN A 139 -22.24 2.99 -0.85
C ASN A 139 -21.82 2.34 0.47
N ASP A 140 -22.60 2.55 1.54
CA ASP A 140 -22.29 2.10 2.90
C ASP A 140 -22.12 0.58 3.05
N ASN A 141 -22.72 -0.21 2.17
CA ASN A 141 -22.69 -1.68 2.23
C ASN A 141 -21.61 -2.29 1.33
N ASP A 142 -20.94 -1.48 0.53
CA ASP A 142 -19.91 -2.00 -0.36
C ASP A 142 -18.64 -2.37 0.39
N SER A 143 -18.07 -3.52 0.04
CA SER A 143 -16.74 -3.97 0.45
C SER A 143 -15.77 -3.86 -0.71
N VAL A 144 -14.59 -3.34 -0.41
CA VAL A 144 -13.50 -3.10 -1.39
C VAL A 144 -12.22 -3.71 -0.84
N LEU A 145 -11.51 -4.45 -1.67
CA LEU A 145 -10.15 -4.92 -1.40
C LEU A 145 -9.17 -4.16 -2.30
N ALA A 146 -8.11 -3.60 -1.72
CA ALA A 146 -7.04 -2.96 -2.49
C ALA A 146 -5.67 -3.52 -2.09
N VAL A 147 -4.93 -4.02 -3.08
CA VAL A 147 -3.56 -4.51 -2.91
C VAL A 147 -2.59 -3.40 -3.31
N ALA A 148 -1.78 -2.97 -2.36
CA ALA A 148 -0.91 -1.82 -2.52
C ALA A 148 0.43 -2.00 -1.77
N HIS A 149 1.08 -0.90 -1.40
CA HIS A 149 2.43 -0.85 -0.85
C HIS A 149 2.45 -0.16 0.52
N ALA A 150 3.58 -0.25 1.21
CA ALA A 150 3.69 0.32 2.55
C ALA A 150 3.47 1.85 2.57
N GLY A 151 4.04 2.58 1.62
CA GLY A 151 3.89 4.05 1.53
C GLY A 151 2.46 4.46 1.22
N SER A 152 1.84 3.87 0.19
CA SER A 152 0.46 4.19 -0.19
C SER A 152 -0.56 3.79 0.88
N ILE A 153 -0.38 2.63 1.55
CA ILE A 153 -1.25 2.22 2.65
C ILE A 153 -1.09 3.14 3.86
N ARG A 154 0.14 3.54 4.23
CA ARG A 154 0.35 4.55 5.28
C ARG A 154 -0.36 5.85 4.98
N ALA A 155 -0.28 6.32 3.73
CA ALA A 155 -0.96 7.54 3.32
C ALA A 155 -2.49 7.42 3.47
N LEU A 156 -3.09 6.31 3.04
CA LEU A 156 -4.52 6.05 3.22
C LEU A 156 -4.93 5.96 4.70
N LEU A 157 -4.12 5.32 5.53
CA LEU A 157 -4.35 5.27 6.98
C LEU A 157 -4.19 6.64 7.63
N CYS A 158 -3.24 7.47 7.19
CA CYS A 158 -3.12 8.85 7.67
C CYS A 158 -4.37 9.68 7.31
N HIS A 159 -4.92 9.53 6.11
CA HIS A 159 -6.19 10.17 5.75
C HIS A 159 -7.35 9.73 6.65
N ALA A 160 -7.48 8.41 6.87
CA ALA A 160 -8.58 7.86 7.68
C ALA A 160 -8.49 8.26 9.16
N LEU A 161 -7.29 8.32 9.71
CA LEU A 161 -7.06 8.63 11.13
C LEU A 161 -6.85 10.12 11.42
N GLY A 162 -6.77 10.98 10.39
CA GLY A 162 -6.38 12.39 10.54
C GLY A 162 -4.97 12.55 11.10
N LEU A 163 -4.07 11.58 10.85
CA LEU A 163 -2.71 11.61 11.36
C LEU A 163 -1.84 12.58 10.56
N PRO A 164 -1.01 13.38 11.23
CA PRO A 164 0.00 14.17 10.55
C PRO A 164 0.92 13.25 9.72
N PRO A 165 1.25 13.59 8.45
CA PRO A 165 2.11 12.77 7.58
C PRO A 165 3.43 12.36 8.22
N ALA A 166 4.04 13.22 9.05
CA ALA A 166 5.26 12.92 9.80
C ALA A 166 5.13 11.73 10.78
N ARG A 167 3.91 11.28 11.07
CA ARG A 167 3.65 10.12 11.93
C ARG A 167 3.40 8.83 11.14
N ALA A 168 3.46 8.85 9.82
CA ALA A 168 3.15 7.69 8.98
C ALA A 168 4.01 6.46 9.32
N PHE A 169 5.28 6.64 9.68
CA PHE A 169 6.17 5.54 10.06
C PHE A 169 5.88 4.93 11.44
N ALA A 170 5.03 5.53 12.27
CA ALA A 170 4.50 4.88 13.47
C ALA A 170 3.58 3.70 13.12
N LEU A 171 3.05 3.65 11.90
CA LEU A 171 2.24 2.54 11.41
C LEU A 171 3.15 1.46 10.83
N GLN A 172 3.30 0.35 11.55
CA GLN A 172 3.99 -0.83 11.02
C GLN A 172 3.11 -1.54 10.00
N LEU A 173 3.70 -1.94 8.87
CA LEU A 173 2.99 -2.64 7.78
C LEU A 173 3.92 -3.71 7.21
N GLY A 174 3.70 -4.97 7.59
CA GLY A 174 4.43 -6.13 7.05
C GLY A 174 3.91 -6.55 5.67
N HIS A 175 4.68 -7.33 4.92
CA HIS A 175 4.23 -7.96 3.69
C HIS A 175 3.10 -8.98 3.97
N ALA A 176 2.16 -9.12 3.04
CA ALA A 176 0.98 -9.97 3.19
C ALA A 176 0.24 -9.71 4.52
N ARG A 177 0.06 -8.44 4.88
CA ARG A 177 -0.71 -7.99 6.04
C ARG A 177 -1.87 -7.12 5.59
N ALA A 178 -2.96 -7.21 6.34
CA ALA A 178 -4.19 -6.48 6.07
C ALA A 178 -4.41 -5.34 7.08
N SER A 179 -5.04 -4.27 6.61
CA SER A 179 -5.59 -3.19 7.45
C SER A 179 -7.02 -2.91 6.98
N ARG A 180 -7.92 -2.58 7.89
CA ARG A 180 -9.33 -2.32 7.56
C ARG A 180 -9.72 -0.90 7.97
N ILE A 181 -10.33 -0.20 7.02
CA ILE A 181 -10.94 1.11 7.18
C ILE A 181 -12.43 0.96 6.88
N ARG A 182 -13.27 1.52 7.73
CA ARG A 182 -14.71 1.72 7.47
C ARG A 182 -14.99 3.19 7.27
N TYR A 183 -15.90 3.48 6.35
CA TYR A 183 -16.42 4.82 6.15
C TYR A 183 -17.95 4.77 6.24
N ARG A 184 -18.49 5.45 7.26
CA ARG A 184 -19.92 5.53 7.51
C ARG A 184 -20.27 6.92 8.03
N LEU A 185 -21.39 7.48 7.58
CA LEU A 185 -21.92 8.77 8.03
C LEU A 185 -20.88 9.90 7.97
N GLY A 186 -20.02 9.91 6.93
CA GLY A 186 -19.00 10.94 6.76
C GLY A 186 -17.75 10.76 7.63
N GLN A 187 -17.63 9.66 8.37
CA GLN A 187 -16.50 9.41 9.29
C GLN A 187 -15.75 8.14 8.92
N PHE A 188 -14.45 8.16 9.16
CA PHE A 188 -13.59 6.99 9.05
C PHE A 188 -13.38 6.33 10.41
N GLU A 189 -13.34 5.02 10.40
CA GLU A 189 -12.94 4.16 11.50
C GLU A 189 -11.87 3.19 11.00
N VAL A 190 -10.77 3.02 11.74
CA VAL A 190 -9.76 2.00 11.45
C VAL A 190 -9.96 0.86 12.44
N SER A 191 -10.49 -0.25 11.95
CA SER A 191 -10.82 -1.42 12.80
C SER A 191 -9.56 -2.17 13.23
N TYR A 192 -8.60 -2.32 12.32
CA TYR A 192 -7.29 -2.91 12.61
C TYR A 192 -6.24 -2.48 11.59
N THR A 193 -4.97 -2.61 11.95
CA THR A 193 -3.80 -2.42 11.07
C THR A 193 -2.83 -3.58 11.19
N ASN A 194 -2.11 -3.87 10.09
CA ASN A 194 -1.02 -4.87 10.07
C ASN A 194 -1.42 -6.28 10.54
N ALA A 195 -2.67 -6.67 10.37
CA ALA A 195 -3.16 -7.98 10.79
C ALA A 195 -2.65 -9.10 9.87
N SER A 196 -2.35 -10.27 10.46
CA SER A 196 -1.92 -11.47 9.71
C SER A 196 -3.09 -12.30 9.17
N ARG A 197 -4.31 -11.88 9.48
CA ARG A 197 -5.57 -12.48 9.07
C ARG A 197 -6.63 -11.40 8.94
N PHE A 198 -7.75 -11.74 8.31
CA PHE A 198 -8.92 -10.89 8.29
C PHE A 198 -9.68 -11.09 9.60
N GLU A 199 -9.75 -10.04 10.41
CA GLU A 199 -10.50 -10.10 11.68
C GLU A 199 -12.00 -10.01 11.36
N PRO A 200 -12.85 -10.83 12.01
CA PRO A 200 -14.29 -10.70 11.90
C PRO A 200 -14.75 -9.34 12.46
N ASP A 201 -15.98 -8.99 12.17
CA ASP A 201 -16.63 -7.87 12.85
C ASP A 201 -16.81 -8.18 14.33
N PRO A 202 -16.57 -7.20 15.22
CA PRO A 202 -16.83 -7.36 16.65
C PRO A 202 -18.33 -7.58 16.94
#